data_8a57287d8ff93e7c39e79309c3ef60bd
#
_entry.id   8a57287d8ff93e7c39e79309c3ef60bd
#
_cell.length_a   1.000
_cell.length_b   1.000
_cell.length_c   1.000
_cell.angle_alpha   90.00
_cell.angle_beta   90.00
_cell.angle_gamma   90.00
#
_symmetry.space_group_name_H-M   'P 1'
#
loop_
_entity.id
_entity.type
_entity.pdbx_description
1 polymer ?
#
loop_
_entity_poly.entity_id
_entity_poly.type
_entity_poly.pdbx_seq_one_letter_code
_entity_poly.pdbx_strand_id
1 'polypeptide(L)'
;MSDLIVVRHGETEWSLSGQHTGTTDIPLTERGERQARELLDNFGEREFAKVLVSPHQRARRTAELAGIDDFEIDEDLVEWDYGELEGVTTAEYNERREAEGRGSWNLWTDGAPGGESAEDVAARVDRVIARAERLLDSGDVLVVGHSHLSRMLVVRWLGLPARYGENFLLDAAHWAVLGHKRGAPVVKHWGVPPHA
;
A
#
# COMPACT_ATOMS: atom_id res chain seq x y z
N MET A 1 -5.74 -15.25 -17.57
CA MET A 1 -4.91 -15.36 -16.37
C MET A 1 -5.15 -14.09 -15.60
N SER A 2 -5.76 -14.21 -14.44
CA SER A 2 -6.21 -13.10 -13.60
C SER A 2 -5.04 -12.38 -12.91
N ASP A 3 -5.30 -11.19 -12.42
CA ASP A 3 -4.29 -10.27 -11.89
C ASP A 3 -4.60 -9.86 -10.46
N LEU A 4 -3.58 -9.51 -9.71
CA LEU A 4 -3.67 -8.83 -8.43
C LEU A 4 -3.58 -7.33 -8.68
N ILE A 5 -4.66 -6.61 -8.41
CA ILE A 5 -4.72 -5.16 -8.49
C ILE A 5 -4.45 -4.60 -7.09
N VAL A 6 -3.56 -3.63 -6.99
CA VAL A 6 -3.16 -2.98 -5.74
C VAL A 6 -3.47 -1.51 -5.83
N VAL A 7 -4.22 -0.99 -4.87
CA VAL A 7 -4.63 0.42 -4.78
C VAL A 7 -4.14 1.01 -3.47
N ARG A 8 -3.46 2.15 -3.53
CA ARG A 8 -3.19 2.97 -2.36
C ARG A 8 -4.40 3.86 -2.09
N HIS A 9 -4.77 4.03 -0.80
CA HIS A 9 -5.82 4.96 -0.40
C HIS A 9 -5.61 6.38 -0.94
N GLY A 10 -6.69 7.17 -1.05
CA GLY A 10 -6.65 8.59 -1.44
C GLY A 10 -5.85 9.45 -0.47
N GLU A 11 -5.62 10.71 -0.82
CA GLU A 11 -4.87 11.67 -0.02
C GLU A 11 -5.45 11.83 1.39
N THR A 12 -4.57 11.94 2.38
CA THR A 12 -4.84 12.33 3.77
C THR A 12 -3.96 13.52 4.14
N GLU A 13 -4.28 14.24 5.22
CA GLU A 13 -3.46 15.37 5.71
C GLU A 13 -1.99 14.96 5.90
N TRP A 14 -1.73 13.78 6.49
CA TRP A 14 -0.36 13.32 6.73
C TRP A 14 0.32 12.79 5.46
N SER A 15 -0.41 12.23 4.50
CA SER A 15 0.21 11.88 3.21
C SER A 15 0.62 13.13 2.41
N LEU A 16 -0.12 14.25 2.59
CA LEU A 16 0.20 15.54 1.97
C LEU A 16 1.41 16.21 2.64
N SER A 17 1.50 16.16 3.98
CA SER A 17 2.63 16.74 4.73
C SER A 17 3.88 15.87 4.75
N GLY A 18 3.78 14.59 4.34
CA GLY A 18 4.88 13.61 4.37
C GLY A 18 5.11 12.96 5.73
N GLN A 19 4.17 13.11 6.67
CA GLN A 19 4.21 12.46 7.97
C GLN A 19 3.89 10.96 7.84
N HIS A 20 4.62 10.13 8.57
CA HIS A 20 4.33 8.70 8.61
C HIS A 20 2.98 8.44 9.28
N THR A 21 2.14 7.64 8.61
CA THR A 21 0.77 7.33 9.03
C THR A 21 0.61 5.81 9.07
N GLY A 22 0.98 5.19 10.15
CA GLY A 22 0.84 3.75 10.38
C GLY A 22 -0.49 3.44 11.06
N THR A 23 -0.44 3.43 12.39
CA THR A 23 -1.55 3.02 13.27
C THR A 23 -2.58 4.13 13.50
N THR A 24 -2.25 5.40 13.31
CA THR A 24 -3.19 6.52 13.43
C THR A 24 -4.23 6.47 12.31
N ASP A 25 -5.50 6.37 12.69
CA ASP A 25 -6.60 6.21 11.75
C ASP A 25 -7.21 7.57 11.36
N ILE A 26 -6.57 8.29 10.44
CA ILE A 26 -7.02 9.58 9.92
C ILE A 26 -7.86 9.44 8.65
N PRO A 27 -8.81 10.37 8.41
CA PRO A 27 -9.67 10.36 7.23
C PRO A 27 -8.96 10.82 5.95
N LEU A 28 -9.61 10.63 4.82
CA LEU A 28 -9.26 11.27 3.56
C LEU A 28 -9.48 12.78 3.64
N THR A 29 -8.69 13.55 2.87
CA THR A 29 -9.01 14.96 2.56
C THR A 29 -10.13 14.99 1.52
N GLU A 30 -10.74 16.18 1.31
CA GLU A 30 -11.68 16.37 0.21
C GLU A 30 -11.10 16.01 -1.16
N ARG A 31 -9.80 16.29 -1.35
CA ARG A 31 -9.09 15.88 -2.56
C ARG A 31 -8.93 14.38 -2.62
N GLY A 32 -8.56 13.72 -1.50
CA GLY A 32 -8.48 12.27 -1.41
C GLY A 32 -9.80 11.57 -1.73
N GLU A 33 -10.94 12.14 -1.28
CA GLU A 33 -12.24 11.61 -1.65
C GLU A 33 -12.55 11.77 -3.15
N ARG A 34 -12.16 12.90 -3.78
CA ARG A 34 -12.31 13.05 -5.24
C ARG A 34 -11.45 12.02 -5.98
N GLN A 35 -10.17 11.88 -5.61
CA GLN A 35 -9.28 10.86 -6.18
C GLN A 35 -9.86 9.44 -6.07
N ALA A 36 -10.47 9.12 -4.93
CA ALA A 36 -11.09 7.81 -4.72
C ALA A 36 -12.30 7.58 -5.64
N ARG A 37 -13.14 8.62 -5.89
CA ARG A 37 -14.25 8.53 -6.86
C ARG A 37 -13.76 8.34 -8.29
N GLU A 38 -12.64 8.96 -8.62
CA GLU A 38 -12.00 8.84 -9.94
C GLU A 38 -11.51 7.41 -10.24
N LEU A 39 -11.21 6.61 -9.22
CA LEU A 39 -10.84 5.21 -9.39
C LEU A 39 -11.96 4.34 -10.00
N LEU A 40 -13.23 4.75 -9.86
CA LEU A 40 -14.35 4.02 -10.47
C LEU A 40 -14.17 3.88 -11.99
N ASP A 41 -13.71 4.94 -12.65
CA ASP A 41 -13.53 4.96 -14.10
C ASP A 41 -12.35 4.06 -14.55
N ASN A 42 -11.38 3.80 -13.67
CA ASN A 42 -10.22 2.95 -13.98
C ASN A 42 -10.53 1.45 -13.89
N PHE A 43 -11.50 1.06 -13.07
CA PHE A 43 -11.84 -0.36 -12.91
C PHE A 43 -12.87 -0.82 -13.94
N GLY A 44 -13.65 0.11 -14.50
CA GLY A 44 -14.67 -0.18 -15.52
C GLY A 44 -15.69 -1.20 -15.03
N GLU A 45 -16.08 -2.10 -15.92
CA GLU A 45 -16.94 -3.24 -15.59
C GLU A 45 -16.15 -4.47 -15.07
N ARG A 46 -14.98 -4.23 -14.46
CA ARG A 46 -14.13 -5.31 -13.97
C ARG A 46 -14.76 -5.96 -12.75
N GLU A 47 -15.05 -7.24 -12.86
CA GLU A 47 -15.48 -8.05 -11.73
C GLU A 47 -14.27 -8.60 -10.98
N PHE A 48 -14.28 -8.50 -9.65
CA PHE A 48 -13.26 -9.06 -8.80
C PHE A 48 -13.76 -10.34 -8.14
N ALA A 49 -12.94 -11.40 -8.19
CA ALA A 49 -13.23 -12.62 -7.44
C ALA A 49 -13.18 -12.37 -5.93
N LYS A 50 -12.39 -11.39 -5.49
CA LYS A 50 -12.30 -10.94 -4.11
C LYS A 50 -11.74 -9.52 -4.03
N VAL A 51 -12.27 -8.75 -3.07
CA VAL A 51 -11.72 -7.47 -2.66
C VAL A 51 -11.30 -7.56 -1.19
N LEU A 52 -10.03 -7.25 -0.92
CA LEU A 52 -9.44 -7.20 0.42
C LEU A 52 -9.06 -5.76 0.75
N VAL A 53 -9.49 -5.26 1.90
CA VAL A 53 -9.30 -3.86 2.29
C VAL A 53 -8.68 -3.77 3.67
N SER A 54 -7.72 -2.87 3.84
CA SER A 54 -7.17 -2.54 5.16
C SER A 54 -8.28 -2.06 6.12
N PRO A 55 -8.19 -2.39 7.42
CA PRO A 55 -9.18 -1.94 8.42
C PRO A 55 -9.22 -0.41 8.61
N HIS A 56 -8.17 0.33 8.21
CA HIS A 56 -8.13 1.79 8.39
C HIS A 56 -9.19 2.52 7.54
N GLN A 57 -9.84 3.53 8.14
CA GLN A 57 -10.94 4.27 7.52
C GLN A 57 -10.56 4.86 6.15
N ARG A 58 -9.32 5.34 5.97
CA ARG A 58 -8.83 5.90 4.70
C ARG A 58 -8.86 4.88 3.55
N ALA A 59 -8.54 3.61 3.83
CA ALA A 59 -8.60 2.55 2.83
C ALA A 59 -10.03 2.10 2.54
N ARG A 60 -10.84 1.90 3.59
CA ARG A 60 -12.26 1.55 3.45
C ARG A 60 -13.02 2.63 2.68
N ARG A 61 -12.82 3.90 3.07
CA ARG A 61 -13.46 5.02 2.41
C ARG A 61 -13.06 5.15 0.94
N THR A 62 -11.80 4.82 0.60
CA THR A 62 -11.34 4.77 -0.79
C THR A 62 -12.08 3.69 -1.58
N ALA A 63 -12.23 2.48 -1.04
CA ALA A 63 -12.99 1.41 -1.68
C ALA A 63 -14.45 1.79 -1.91
N GLU A 64 -15.15 2.28 -0.88
CA GLU A 64 -16.55 2.74 -0.96
C GLU A 64 -16.75 3.80 -2.05
N LEU A 65 -15.89 4.83 -2.09
CA LEU A 65 -15.97 5.91 -3.07
C LEU A 65 -15.62 5.46 -4.50
N ALA A 66 -14.81 4.41 -4.63
CA ALA A 66 -14.54 3.75 -5.90
C ALA A 66 -15.70 2.83 -6.36
N GLY A 67 -16.84 2.83 -5.66
CA GLY A 67 -18.01 2.02 -5.99
C GLY A 67 -17.90 0.54 -5.61
N ILE A 68 -17.00 0.21 -4.68
CA ILE A 68 -16.77 -1.14 -4.21
C ILE A 68 -17.43 -1.28 -2.82
N ASP A 69 -18.62 -1.88 -2.79
CA ASP A 69 -19.42 -2.04 -1.57
C ASP A 69 -19.24 -3.42 -0.91
N ASP A 70 -18.83 -4.43 -1.66
CA ASP A 70 -18.59 -5.79 -1.16
C ASP A 70 -17.08 -6.06 -1.05
N PHE A 71 -16.55 -5.96 0.18
CA PHE A 71 -15.15 -6.24 0.47
C PHE A 71 -14.98 -6.91 1.84
N GLU A 72 -13.88 -7.61 1.99
CA GLU A 72 -13.44 -8.22 3.25
C GLU A 72 -12.31 -7.40 3.88
N ILE A 73 -12.41 -7.18 5.18
CA ILE A 73 -11.30 -6.57 5.94
C ILE A 73 -10.19 -7.60 6.14
N ASP A 74 -8.98 -7.22 5.80
CA ASP A 74 -7.78 -8.03 6.00
C ASP A 74 -6.78 -7.26 6.89
N GLU A 75 -6.59 -7.75 8.11
CA GLU A 75 -5.70 -7.13 9.11
C GLU A 75 -4.22 -7.12 8.69
N ASP A 76 -3.80 -8.03 7.80
CA ASP A 76 -2.44 -8.01 7.23
C ASP A 76 -2.22 -6.85 6.24
N LEU A 77 -3.28 -6.11 5.87
CA LEU A 77 -3.21 -4.96 4.97
C LEU A 77 -3.02 -3.61 5.67
N VAL A 78 -2.83 -3.58 6.99
CA VAL A 78 -2.46 -2.33 7.68
C VAL A 78 -1.15 -1.76 7.14
N GLU A 79 -0.95 -0.44 7.26
CA GLU A 79 0.31 0.19 6.90
C GLU A 79 1.43 -0.28 7.85
N TRP A 80 2.65 0.00 7.52
CA TRP A 80 3.81 -0.19 8.39
C TRP A 80 3.56 0.50 9.73
N ASP A 81 3.76 -0.22 10.82
CA ASP A 81 3.77 0.39 12.15
C ASP A 81 5.09 1.17 12.33
N TYR A 82 4.97 2.49 12.32
CA TYR A 82 6.13 3.37 12.40
C TYR A 82 6.61 3.63 13.83
N GLY A 83 5.92 3.09 14.86
CA GLY A 83 6.32 3.23 16.25
C GLY A 83 6.53 4.69 16.65
N GLU A 84 7.76 5.02 17.08
CA GLU A 84 8.12 6.37 17.51
C GLU A 84 8.13 7.42 16.38
N LEU A 85 8.03 6.99 15.12
CA LEU A 85 8.00 7.88 13.96
C LEU A 85 6.58 8.21 13.50
N GLU A 86 5.56 7.71 14.18
CA GLU A 86 4.17 8.03 13.88
C GLU A 86 3.95 9.55 13.96
N GLY A 87 3.44 10.15 12.88
CA GLY A 87 3.24 11.61 12.79
C GLY A 87 4.49 12.44 12.54
N VAL A 88 5.66 11.81 12.36
CA VAL A 88 6.94 12.48 12.09
C VAL A 88 7.31 12.28 10.62
N THR A 89 7.92 13.27 9.99
CA THR A 89 8.46 13.14 8.63
C THR A 89 9.87 12.52 8.64
N THR A 90 10.27 11.88 7.56
CA THR A 90 11.65 11.38 7.38
C THR A 90 12.69 12.52 7.56
N ALA A 91 12.38 13.73 7.07
CA ALA A 91 13.27 14.88 7.18
C ALA A 91 13.50 15.29 8.65
N GLU A 92 12.41 15.49 9.41
CA GLU A 92 12.48 15.84 10.84
C GLU A 92 13.22 14.78 11.65
N TYR A 93 13.01 13.51 11.35
CA TYR A 93 13.72 12.44 12.06
C TYR A 93 15.22 12.43 11.73
N ASN A 94 15.58 12.63 10.48
CA ASN A 94 16.98 12.69 10.06
C ASN A 94 17.71 13.92 10.65
N GLU A 95 17.06 15.08 10.76
CA GLU A 95 17.60 16.26 11.44
C GLU A 95 17.91 15.97 12.91
N ARG A 96 17.02 15.27 13.64
CA ARG A 96 17.25 14.85 15.02
C ARG A 96 18.45 13.90 15.13
N ARG A 97 18.54 12.92 14.21
CA ARG A 97 19.66 11.96 14.17
C ARG A 97 21.00 12.64 13.88
N GLU A 98 21.03 13.60 12.98
CA GLU A 98 22.23 14.37 12.67
C GLU A 98 22.71 15.19 13.87
N ALA A 99 21.80 15.83 14.59
CA ALA A 99 22.09 16.54 15.83
C ALA A 99 22.68 15.62 16.94
N GLU A 100 22.33 14.33 16.91
CA GLU A 100 22.85 13.29 17.79
C GLU A 100 24.14 12.63 17.26
N GLY A 101 24.67 13.06 16.12
CA GLY A 101 25.83 12.46 15.46
C GLY A 101 25.56 11.07 14.86
N ARG A 102 24.31 10.74 14.58
CA ARG A 102 23.86 9.49 13.97
C ARG A 102 23.63 9.70 12.47
N GLY A 103 23.97 8.71 11.65
CA GLY A 103 23.74 8.78 10.20
C GLY A 103 22.26 8.81 9.82
N SER A 104 21.98 9.09 8.54
CA SER A 104 20.61 9.09 8.00
C SER A 104 19.93 7.75 8.20
N TRP A 105 18.65 7.81 8.52
CA TRP A 105 17.78 6.65 8.68
C TRP A 105 17.11 6.28 7.36
N ASN A 106 16.92 4.97 7.16
CA ASN A 106 16.18 4.42 6.06
C ASN A 106 15.22 3.34 6.58
N LEU A 107 13.92 3.52 6.40
CA LEU A 107 12.89 2.59 6.86
C LEU A 107 13.14 1.14 6.42
N TRP A 108 13.60 0.96 5.19
CA TRP A 108 13.76 -0.37 4.56
C TRP A 108 14.95 -1.18 5.08
N THR A 109 15.92 -0.52 5.70
CA THR A 109 17.12 -1.16 6.26
C THR A 109 17.17 -1.10 7.77
N ASP A 110 16.64 -0.02 8.36
CA ASP A 110 16.77 0.25 9.81
C ASP A 110 15.49 -0.12 10.57
N GLY A 111 14.36 -0.29 9.84
CA GLY A 111 13.04 -0.49 10.46
C GLY A 111 12.53 0.77 11.17
N ALA A 112 11.40 0.64 11.86
CA ALA A 112 10.80 1.71 12.65
C ALA A 112 11.09 1.51 14.14
N PRO A 113 11.73 2.47 14.84
CA PRO A 113 11.98 2.35 16.27
C PRO A 113 10.66 2.18 17.05
N GLY A 114 10.56 1.10 17.81
CA GLY A 114 9.33 0.77 18.56
C GLY A 114 8.15 0.28 17.70
N GLY A 115 8.36 0.12 16.39
CA GLY A 115 7.39 -0.39 15.44
C GLY A 115 7.89 -1.65 14.71
N GLU A 116 7.47 -1.84 13.44
CA GLU A 116 7.82 -3.01 12.63
C GLU A 116 9.20 -2.88 11.97
N SER A 117 9.86 -4.02 11.80
CA SER A 117 10.97 -4.18 10.87
C SER A 117 10.47 -4.44 9.44
N ALA A 118 11.37 -4.36 8.46
CA ALA A 118 11.05 -4.74 7.07
C ALA A 118 10.66 -6.22 6.94
N GLU A 119 11.25 -7.08 7.78
CA GLU A 119 10.96 -8.50 7.84
C GLU A 119 9.56 -8.79 8.40
N ASP A 120 9.11 -8.04 9.41
CA ASP A 120 7.76 -8.17 9.98
C ASP A 120 6.70 -7.83 8.92
N VAL A 121 6.87 -6.71 8.22
CA VAL A 121 5.95 -6.30 7.13
C VAL A 121 6.01 -7.28 5.97
N ALA A 122 7.21 -7.76 5.58
CA ALA A 122 7.35 -8.76 4.54
C ALA A 122 6.59 -10.05 4.89
N ALA A 123 6.68 -10.52 6.13
CA ALA A 123 6.03 -11.74 6.57
C ALA A 123 4.48 -11.66 6.47
N ARG A 124 3.86 -10.51 6.85
CA ARG A 124 2.40 -10.35 6.71
C ARG A 124 1.99 -10.14 5.25
N VAL A 125 2.79 -9.44 4.46
CA VAL A 125 2.57 -9.29 3.01
C VAL A 125 2.65 -10.64 2.29
N ASP A 126 3.57 -11.53 2.66
CA ASP A 126 3.64 -12.88 2.10
C ASP A 126 2.35 -13.68 2.35
N ARG A 127 1.69 -13.48 3.53
CA ARG A 127 0.38 -14.08 3.80
C ARG A 127 -0.73 -13.49 2.91
N VAL A 128 -0.70 -12.17 2.66
CA VAL A 128 -1.64 -11.53 1.71
C VAL A 128 -1.47 -12.11 0.32
N ILE A 129 -0.23 -12.18 -0.19
CA ILE A 129 0.08 -12.74 -1.52
C ILE A 129 -0.41 -14.19 -1.61
N ALA A 130 -0.12 -15.02 -0.62
CA ALA A 130 -0.55 -16.42 -0.61
C ALA A 130 -2.09 -16.59 -0.58
N ARG A 131 -2.83 -15.65 0.03
CA ARG A 131 -4.30 -15.60 -0.05
C ARG A 131 -4.76 -15.19 -1.44
N ALA A 132 -4.19 -14.12 -1.98
CA ALA A 132 -4.53 -13.60 -3.30
C ALA A 132 -4.27 -14.66 -4.39
N GLU A 133 -3.11 -15.30 -4.41
CA GLU A 133 -2.77 -16.32 -5.42
C GLU A 133 -3.79 -17.46 -5.51
N ARG A 134 -4.32 -17.92 -4.36
CA ARG A 134 -5.37 -18.97 -4.36
C ARG A 134 -6.69 -18.51 -4.97
N LEU A 135 -6.94 -17.20 -5.01
CA LEU A 135 -8.16 -16.61 -5.54
C LEU A 135 -8.05 -16.23 -7.03
N LEU A 136 -6.81 -16.06 -7.53
CA LEU A 136 -6.57 -15.69 -8.93
C LEU A 136 -7.06 -16.74 -9.95
N ASP A 137 -7.30 -17.99 -9.54
CA ASP A 137 -7.93 -18.99 -10.40
C ASP A 137 -9.42 -18.69 -10.66
N SER A 138 -10.05 -17.92 -9.76
CA SER A 138 -11.48 -17.56 -9.83
C SER A 138 -11.72 -16.19 -10.50
N GLY A 139 -10.71 -15.37 -10.64
CA GLY A 139 -10.80 -14.02 -11.21
C GLY A 139 -9.76 -13.06 -10.64
N ASP A 140 -9.84 -11.78 -11.03
CA ASP A 140 -8.97 -10.75 -10.50
C ASP A 140 -9.22 -10.52 -8.99
N VAL A 141 -8.14 -10.21 -8.27
CA VAL A 141 -8.20 -9.85 -6.84
C VAL A 141 -7.82 -8.39 -6.69
N LEU A 142 -8.61 -7.63 -5.93
CA LEU A 142 -8.30 -6.25 -5.60
C LEU A 142 -7.83 -6.15 -4.14
N VAL A 143 -6.77 -5.38 -3.92
CA VAL A 143 -6.25 -5.02 -2.60
C VAL A 143 -6.26 -3.50 -2.46
N VAL A 144 -6.91 -2.98 -1.42
CA VAL A 144 -6.88 -1.55 -1.09
C VAL A 144 -6.12 -1.36 0.22
N GLY A 145 -5.00 -0.67 0.14
CA GLY A 145 -4.08 -0.51 1.27
C GLY A 145 -3.35 0.82 1.26
N HIS A 146 -2.06 0.75 1.56
CA HIS A 146 -1.23 1.90 1.91
C HIS A 146 0.04 1.98 1.07
N SER A 147 0.85 3.02 1.32
CA SER A 147 2.05 3.30 0.53
C SER A 147 3.14 2.24 0.71
N HIS A 148 3.73 2.16 1.92
CA HIS A 148 4.86 1.26 2.16
C HIS A 148 4.45 -0.22 2.11
N LEU A 149 3.22 -0.54 2.54
CA LEU A 149 2.65 -1.87 2.37
C LEU A 149 2.61 -2.29 0.89
N SER A 150 2.09 -1.44 -0.01
CA SER A 150 2.00 -1.74 -1.44
C SER A 150 3.38 -1.89 -2.09
N ARG A 151 4.35 -1.09 -1.64
CA ARG A 151 5.74 -1.18 -2.08
C ARG A 151 6.40 -2.47 -1.60
N MET A 152 6.09 -2.93 -0.38
CA MET A 152 6.50 -4.24 0.11
C MET A 152 5.83 -5.35 -0.70
N LEU A 153 4.55 -5.21 -1.02
CA LEU A 153 3.79 -6.21 -1.77
C LEU A 153 4.39 -6.45 -3.15
N VAL A 154 4.75 -5.40 -3.90
CA VAL A 154 5.35 -5.58 -5.23
C VAL A 154 6.71 -6.27 -5.18
N VAL A 155 7.57 -5.94 -4.21
CA VAL A 155 8.88 -6.59 -4.12
C VAL A 155 8.76 -8.05 -3.69
N ARG A 156 7.82 -8.37 -2.79
CA ARG A 156 7.54 -9.74 -2.37
C ARG A 156 6.91 -10.55 -3.50
N TRP A 157 5.99 -9.94 -4.27
CA TRP A 157 5.44 -10.54 -5.49
C TRP A 157 6.53 -10.96 -6.49
N LEU A 158 7.55 -10.11 -6.67
CA LEU A 158 8.67 -10.38 -7.57
C LEU A 158 9.74 -11.30 -6.95
N GLY A 159 9.59 -11.74 -5.70
CA GLY A 159 10.60 -12.54 -4.99
C GLY A 159 11.87 -11.77 -4.65
N LEU A 160 11.80 -10.44 -4.57
CA LEU A 160 12.92 -9.57 -4.25
C LEU A 160 13.08 -9.37 -2.73
N PRO A 161 14.30 -9.09 -2.25
CA PRO A 161 14.52 -8.66 -0.87
C PRO A 161 13.75 -7.39 -0.52
N ALA A 162 13.22 -7.30 0.72
CA ALA A 162 12.38 -6.21 1.22
C ALA A 162 12.95 -4.81 0.96
N ARG A 163 14.27 -4.63 1.12
CA ARG A 163 14.95 -3.32 0.91
C ARG A 163 14.67 -2.68 -0.46
N TYR A 164 14.37 -3.47 -1.49
CA TYR A 164 14.07 -2.92 -2.82
C TYR A 164 12.70 -2.22 -2.89
N GLY A 165 11.87 -2.30 -1.85
CA GLY A 165 10.64 -1.52 -1.77
C GLY A 165 10.88 -0.01 -1.80
N GLU A 166 12.06 0.46 -1.43
CA GLU A 166 12.43 1.88 -1.56
C GLU A 166 12.37 2.39 -3.01
N ASN A 167 12.54 1.51 -3.99
CA ASN A 167 12.60 1.86 -5.41
C ASN A 167 11.23 1.91 -6.10
N PHE A 168 10.15 1.52 -5.41
CA PHE A 168 8.79 1.50 -5.95
C PHE A 168 7.93 2.57 -5.28
N LEU A 169 7.80 3.73 -5.89
CA LEU A 169 6.90 4.76 -5.38
C LEU A 169 5.47 4.51 -5.85
N LEU A 170 4.50 4.74 -4.96
CA LEU A 170 3.08 4.68 -5.28
C LEU A 170 2.37 5.85 -4.60
N ASP A 171 1.87 6.78 -5.39
CA ASP A 171 1.19 7.98 -4.90
C ASP A 171 -0.23 7.69 -4.42
N ALA A 172 -0.85 8.66 -3.71
CA ALA A 172 -2.21 8.52 -3.20
C ALA A 172 -3.21 8.27 -4.34
N ALA A 173 -4.12 7.32 -4.15
CA ALA A 173 -5.09 6.81 -5.12
C ALA A 173 -4.48 6.20 -6.40
N HIS A 174 -3.15 6.09 -6.51
CA HIS A 174 -2.55 5.36 -7.62
C HIS A 174 -2.69 3.86 -7.42
N TRP A 175 -2.67 3.14 -8.53
CA TRP A 175 -2.87 1.70 -8.55
C TRP A 175 -1.84 0.97 -9.41
N ALA A 176 -1.79 -0.32 -9.26
CA ALA A 176 -0.86 -1.21 -9.93
C ALA A 176 -1.54 -2.51 -10.32
N VAL A 177 -0.97 -3.20 -11.31
CA VAL A 177 -1.38 -4.54 -11.74
C VAL A 177 -0.19 -5.48 -11.68
N LEU A 178 -0.30 -6.47 -10.84
CA LEU A 178 0.66 -7.55 -10.67
C LEU A 178 0.07 -8.83 -11.29
N GLY A 179 0.85 -9.53 -12.06
CA GLY A 179 0.36 -10.72 -12.76
C GLY A 179 1.47 -11.69 -13.08
N HIS A 180 1.20 -12.62 -13.98
CA HIS A 180 2.16 -13.61 -14.41
C HIS A 180 2.36 -13.55 -15.93
N LYS A 181 3.58 -13.81 -16.38
CA LYS A 181 3.92 -14.04 -17.78
C LYS A 181 4.74 -15.31 -17.92
N ARG A 182 4.18 -16.30 -18.58
CA ARG A 182 4.81 -17.64 -18.74
C ARG A 182 5.18 -18.28 -17.38
N GLY A 183 4.31 -18.08 -16.37
CA GLY A 183 4.51 -18.61 -15.02
C GLY A 183 5.43 -17.77 -14.12
N ALA A 184 6.09 -16.74 -14.64
CA ALA A 184 6.91 -15.84 -13.83
C ALA A 184 6.09 -14.64 -13.33
N PRO A 185 6.25 -14.19 -12.07
CA PRO A 185 5.60 -13.00 -11.56
C PRO A 185 6.15 -11.76 -12.26
N VAL A 186 5.24 -10.84 -12.64
CA VAL A 186 5.58 -9.60 -13.33
C VAL A 186 4.76 -8.44 -12.80
N VAL A 187 5.26 -7.23 -12.98
CA VAL A 187 4.51 -5.99 -12.84
C VAL A 187 4.01 -5.61 -14.24
N LYS A 188 2.70 -5.59 -14.45
CA LYS A 188 2.09 -5.19 -15.71
C LYS A 188 1.91 -3.67 -15.79
N HIS A 189 1.49 -3.06 -14.67
CA HIS A 189 1.34 -1.61 -14.51
C HIS A 189 1.75 -1.22 -13.10
N TRP A 190 2.37 -0.04 -12.94
CA TRP A 190 2.76 0.52 -11.66
C TRP A 190 2.60 2.03 -11.65
N GLY A 191 1.99 2.56 -10.57
CA GLY A 191 1.83 3.99 -10.40
C GLY A 191 0.86 4.62 -11.39
N VAL A 192 -0.20 3.89 -11.78
CA VAL A 192 -1.24 4.41 -12.67
C VAL A 192 -2.10 5.39 -11.87
N PRO A 193 -2.24 6.66 -12.30
CA PRO A 193 -3.10 7.62 -11.61
C PRO A 193 -4.59 7.28 -11.80
N PRO A 194 -5.48 7.77 -10.93
CA PRO A 194 -6.89 7.80 -11.23
C PRO A 194 -7.10 8.64 -12.51
N HIS A 195 -7.97 8.24 -13.41
CA HIS A 195 -8.18 8.83 -14.74
C HIS A 195 -6.96 8.79 -15.69
N ALA A 196 -6.38 7.67 -15.90
CA ALA A 196 -5.38 7.48 -16.94
C ALA A 196 -5.98 6.88 -18.22
#